data_43b767cc1f5d54825563f38bdf2a1e93
#
_entry.id   43b767cc1f5d54825563f38bdf2a1e93
#
_cell.length_a   1.000
_cell.length_b   1.000
_cell.length_c   1.000
_cell.angle_alpha   90.00
_cell.angle_beta   90.00
_cell.angle_gamma   90.00
#
_symmetry.space_group_name_H-M   'P 1'
#
loop_
_entity.id
_entity.type
_entity.pdbx_description
1 polymer ?
#
loop_
_entity_poly.entity_id
_entity_poly.type
_entity_poly.pdbx_seq_one_letter_code
_entity_poly.pdbx_strand_id
1 'polypeptide(L)'
;MIQHLFTGSIVRPCARPLLVLALLIGWLSGCATSEGSVQKSKGYYQEGVASLEHDQQKAFVSFQKAVKLDPSNKEARYGLGHILALQGKLPQAEQEFVAATKLDENYSEAYTYLGQVLEKQERWKEAIAAFRQALTNPLYATPDLARFHLGRSLAHESDYQGAMEAFEDALVVNPPNVPPAQLHLELGRVYYKLGFERRSRETLTKVTTLDKGGEYAAAAKELLTRLKP
;
A
#
# COMPACT_ATOMS: atom_id res chain seq x y z
N MET A 1 -59.03 64.96 -43.75
CA MET A 1 -58.39 64.76 -45.06
C MET A 1 -57.13 63.99 -44.88
N ILE A 2 -57.05 62.82 -45.51
CA ILE A 2 -55.90 62.01 -45.82
C ILE A 2 -55.32 61.19 -44.65
N GLN A 3 -55.72 59.93 -44.55
CA GLN A 3 -55.16 58.66 -45.08
C GLN A 3 -53.79 58.25 -44.45
N HIS A 4 -53.89 57.19 -43.66
CA HIS A 4 -53.48 55.78 -43.90
C HIS A 4 -51.99 55.52 -44.19
N LEU A 5 -51.41 54.67 -43.41
CA LEU A 5 -51.08 53.35 -43.89
C LEU A 5 -50.51 52.44 -42.73
N PHE A 6 -51.21 51.34 -42.54
CA PHE A 6 -50.71 50.19 -41.76
C PHE A 6 -49.53 49.51 -42.45
N THR A 7 -48.46 49.21 -41.72
CA THR A 7 -47.58 48.14 -42.12
C THR A 7 -47.37 47.20 -40.95
N GLY A 8 -47.93 46.00 -41.12
CA GLY A 8 -47.80 44.90 -40.19
C GLY A 8 -46.38 44.36 -40.20
N SER A 9 -45.77 44.28 -39.04
CA SER A 9 -44.54 43.55 -38.83
C SER A 9 -44.84 42.09 -38.47
N ILE A 10 -44.50 41.17 -39.39
CA ILE A 10 -44.58 39.73 -39.20
C ILE A 10 -43.46 39.34 -38.23
N VAL A 11 -43.85 38.99 -37.01
CA VAL A 11 -42.91 38.38 -36.04
C VAL A 11 -42.70 36.93 -36.46
N ARG A 12 -41.48 36.63 -36.92
CA ARG A 12 -41.02 35.27 -37.18
C ARG A 12 -40.67 34.60 -35.84
N PRO A 13 -41.16 33.37 -35.53
CA PRO A 13 -40.79 32.66 -34.30
C PRO A 13 -39.34 32.21 -34.43
N CYS A 14 -38.55 32.61 -33.45
CA CYS A 14 -37.15 32.23 -33.30
C CYS A 14 -37.07 30.76 -32.82
N ALA A 15 -36.90 29.85 -33.78
CA ALA A 15 -36.68 28.41 -33.49
C ALA A 15 -35.21 28.16 -33.14
N ARG A 16 -34.83 28.45 -31.89
CA ARG A 16 -33.49 28.10 -31.38
C ARG A 16 -33.46 27.93 -29.86
N PRO A 17 -34.06 26.87 -29.27
CA PRO A 17 -33.52 26.34 -28.03
C PRO A 17 -33.22 24.82 -28.03
N LEU A 18 -33.44 24.06 -29.11
CA LEU A 18 -33.30 22.61 -29.09
C LEU A 18 -31.86 22.11 -29.32
N LEU A 19 -30.95 22.93 -29.84
CA LEU A 19 -29.55 22.54 -30.13
C LEU A 19 -28.62 22.67 -28.93
N VAL A 20 -28.97 23.45 -27.90
CA VAL A 20 -28.12 23.62 -26.69
C VAL A 20 -28.32 22.49 -25.70
N LEU A 21 -29.51 21.85 -25.67
CA LEU A 21 -29.79 20.75 -24.75
C LEU A 21 -29.07 19.43 -25.19
N ALA A 22 -28.85 19.24 -26.48
CA ALA A 22 -28.17 18.05 -27.00
C ALA A 22 -26.65 18.04 -26.71
N LEU A 23 -26.01 19.19 -26.50
CA LEU A 23 -24.59 19.29 -26.18
C LEU A 23 -24.29 19.08 -24.69
N LEU A 24 -25.27 19.24 -23.80
CA LEU A 24 -25.10 19.01 -22.36
C LEU A 24 -25.27 17.53 -21.96
N ILE A 25 -25.95 16.73 -22.77
CA ILE A 25 -26.14 15.29 -22.50
C ILE A 25 -24.90 14.48 -22.90
N GLY A 26 -24.05 15.00 -23.82
CA GLY A 26 -22.82 14.34 -24.24
C GLY A 26 -21.68 14.37 -23.22
N TRP A 27 -21.76 15.21 -22.18
CA TRP A 27 -20.69 15.36 -21.17
C TRP A 27 -20.93 14.55 -19.89
N LEU A 28 -22.08 13.89 -19.75
CA LEU A 28 -22.41 13.01 -18.62
C LEU A 28 -22.11 11.52 -18.92
N SER A 29 -21.60 11.19 -20.11
CA SER A 29 -21.15 9.84 -20.45
C SER A 29 -19.69 9.57 -19.99
N GLY A 30 -19.21 10.29 -18.98
CA GLY A 30 -17.93 10.04 -18.34
C GLY A 30 -18.00 8.78 -17.48
N CYS A 31 -17.52 7.68 -18.03
CA CYS A 31 -16.96 6.50 -17.30
C CYS A 31 -17.75 6.00 -16.09
N ALA A 32 -19.05 5.83 -16.19
CA ALA A 32 -19.73 4.88 -15.32
C ALA A 32 -19.36 3.47 -15.80
N THR A 33 -18.44 2.81 -15.10
CA THR A 33 -18.19 1.39 -15.32
C THR A 33 -19.53 0.66 -15.21
N SER A 34 -19.93 -0.08 -16.26
CA SER A 34 -21.20 -0.79 -16.22
C SER A 34 -21.16 -1.83 -15.09
N GLU A 35 -22.30 -2.10 -14.43
CA GLU A 35 -22.40 -3.14 -13.39
C GLU A 35 -21.78 -4.47 -13.84
N GLY A 36 -21.97 -4.81 -15.13
CA GLY A 36 -21.36 -6.00 -15.72
C GLY A 36 -19.84 -5.96 -15.79
N SER A 37 -19.21 -4.78 -15.96
CA SER A 37 -17.74 -4.66 -15.96
C SER A 37 -17.17 -4.76 -14.55
N VAL A 38 -17.84 -4.19 -13.54
CA VAL A 38 -17.46 -4.32 -12.12
C VAL A 38 -17.52 -5.78 -11.68
N GLN A 39 -18.60 -6.50 -12.03
CA GLN A 39 -18.72 -7.92 -11.69
C GLN A 39 -17.64 -8.79 -12.36
N LYS A 40 -17.33 -8.51 -13.63
CA LYS A 40 -16.22 -9.20 -14.31
C LYS A 40 -14.86 -8.86 -13.69
N SER A 41 -14.64 -7.60 -13.29
CA SER A 41 -13.43 -7.19 -12.57
C SER A 41 -13.24 -8.00 -11.29
N LYS A 42 -14.29 -8.15 -10.48
CA LYS A 42 -14.24 -8.98 -9.26
C LYS A 42 -13.92 -10.44 -9.58
N GLY A 43 -14.47 -10.99 -10.66
CA GLY A 43 -14.15 -12.35 -11.10
C GLY A 43 -12.68 -12.52 -11.48
N TYR A 44 -12.11 -11.59 -12.25
CA TYR A 44 -10.69 -11.62 -12.59
C TYR A 44 -9.79 -11.38 -11.37
N TYR A 45 -10.20 -10.53 -10.42
CA TYR A 45 -9.49 -10.39 -9.15
C TYR A 45 -9.40 -11.72 -8.40
N GLN A 46 -10.53 -12.43 -8.25
CA GLN A 46 -10.56 -13.74 -7.59
C GLN A 46 -9.69 -14.78 -8.33
N GLU A 47 -9.72 -14.78 -9.66
CA GLU A 47 -8.84 -15.63 -10.46
C GLU A 47 -7.36 -15.30 -10.22
N GLY A 48 -7.02 -14.01 -10.13
CA GLY A 48 -5.68 -13.53 -9.80
C GLY A 48 -5.22 -14.04 -8.44
N VAL A 49 -6.05 -13.90 -7.42
CA VAL A 49 -5.77 -14.39 -6.06
C VAL A 49 -5.55 -15.90 -6.05
N ALA A 50 -6.42 -16.67 -6.69
CA ALA A 50 -6.31 -18.13 -6.76
C ALA A 50 -5.04 -18.60 -7.51
N SER A 51 -4.49 -17.77 -8.40
CA SER A 51 -3.29 -18.11 -9.18
C SER A 51 -1.98 -17.64 -8.54
N LEU A 52 -2.03 -16.83 -7.49
CA LEU A 52 -0.86 -16.15 -6.88
C LEU A 52 0.29 -17.10 -6.52
N GLU A 53 -0.03 -18.23 -5.92
CA GLU A 53 0.97 -19.19 -5.41
C GLU A 53 1.50 -20.13 -6.49
N HIS A 54 0.69 -20.39 -7.54
CA HIS A 54 0.99 -21.47 -8.49
C HIS A 54 1.37 -20.96 -9.87
N ASP A 55 0.83 -19.80 -10.29
CA ASP A 55 1.03 -19.20 -11.61
C ASP A 55 1.02 -17.67 -11.53
N GLN A 56 2.14 -17.10 -11.18
CA GLN A 56 2.30 -15.65 -11.06
C GLN A 56 2.03 -14.91 -12.37
N GLN A 57 2.29 -15.54 -13.54
CA GLN A 57 1.99 -14.92 -14.83
C GLN A 57 0.49 -14.84 -15.07
N LYS A 58 -0.25 -15.88 -14.74
CA LYS A 58 -1.72 -15.89 -14.79
C LYS A 58 -2.30 -14.87 -13.81
N ALA A 59 -1.79 -14.82 -12.57
CA ALA A 59 -2.20 -13.84 -11.57
C ALA A 59 -2.00 -12.40 -12.09
N PHE A 60 -0.85 -12.10 -12.67
CA PHE A 60 -0.56 -10.80 -13.28
C PHE A 60 -1.58 -10.41 -14.34
N VAL A 61 -1.84 -11.31 -15.30
CA VAL A 61 -2.80 -11.07 -16.40
C VAL A 61 -4.22 -10.86 -15.84
N SER A 62 -4.61 -11.63 -14.84
CA SER A 62 -5.95 -11.55 -14.24
C SER A 62 -6.13 -10.23 -13.48
N PHE A 63 -5.14 -9.82 -12.66
CA PHE A 63 -5.20 -8.51 -12.00
C PHE A 63 -5.20 -7.35 -13.01
N GLN A 64 -4.40 -7.42 -14.07
CA GLN A 64 -4.44 -6.40 -15.14
C GLN A 64 -5.82 -6.29 -15.79
N LYS A 65 -6.47 -7.43 -16.09
CA LYS A 65 -7.82 -7.44 -16.63
C LYS A 65 -8.83 -6.86 -15.65
N ALA A 66 -8.68 -7.18 -14.36
CA ALA A 66 -9.54 -6.63 -13.32
C ALA A 66 -9.43 -5.11 -13.25
N VAL A 67 -8.21 -4.55 -13.16
CA VAL A 67 -7.97 -3.10 -13.14
C VAL A 67 -8.44 -2.41 -14.43
N LYS A 68 -8.29 -3.06 -15.59
CA LYS A 68 -8.79 -2.52 -16.86
C LYS A 68 -10.31 -2.43 -16.92
N LEU A 69 -11.02 -3.43 -16.37
CA LEU A 69 -12.48 -3.47 -16.35
C LEU A 69 -13.09 -2.54 -15.30
N ASP A 70 -12.42 -2.40 -14.17
CA ASP A 70 -12.80 -1.49 -13.09
C ASP A 70 -11.56 -0.84 -12.50
N PRO A 71 -11.19 0.37 -12.96
CA PRO A 71 -10.05 1.11 -12.41
C PRO A 71 -10.21 1.49 -10.94
N SER A 72 -11.41 1.40 -10.36
CA SER A 72 -11.70 1.68 -8.95
C SER A 72 -11.62 0.43 -8.05
N ASN A 73 -11.31 -0.73 -8.61
CA ASN A 73 -11.08 -1.96 -7.85
C ASN A 73 -9.73 -1.88 -7.12
N LYS A 74 -9.75 -1.39 -5.87
CA LYS A 74 -8.54 -1.19 -5.04
C LYS A 74 -7.81 -2.50 -4.75
N GLU A 75 -8.57 -3.59 -4.56
CA GLU A 75 -8.01 -4.92 -4.30
C GLU A 75 -7.24 -5.46 -5.52
N ALA A 76 -7.77 -5.24 -6.73
CA ALA A 76 -7.09 -5.64 -7.96
C ALA A 76 -5.81 -4.81 -8.19
N ARG A 77 -5.83 -3.51 -7.88
CA ARG A 77 -4.63 -2.66 -7.92
C ARG A 77 -3.58 -3.12 -6.92
N TYR A 78 -4.00 -3.41 -5.69
CA TYR A 78 -3.11 -3.98 -4.69
C TYR A 78 -2.48 -5.30 -5.16
N GLY A 79 -3.30 -6.24 -5.68
CA GLY A 79 -2.80 -7.51 -6.23
C GLY A 79 -1.83 -7.32 -7.39
N LEU A 80 -2.13 -6.38 -8.31
CA LEU A 80 -1.23 -6.06 -9.43
C LEU A 80 0.09 -5.46 -8.92
N GLY A 81 0.02 -4.51 -7.97
CA GLY A 81 1.20 -3.93 -7.32
C GLY A 81 2.07 -4.97 -6.64
N HIS A 82 1.45 -5.93 -5.95
CA HIS A 82 2.17 -7.03 -5.29
C HIS A 82 2.95 -7.89 -6.30
N ILE A 83 2.32 -8.34 -7.38
CA ILE A 83 3.01 -9.11 -8.43
C ILE A 83 4.13 -8.31 -9.10
N LEU A 84 3.90 -7.02 -9.36
CA LEU A 84 4.94 -6.15 -9.94
C LEU A 84 6.15 -6.01 -8.99
N ALA A 85 5.90 -5.90 -7.69
CA ALA A 85 6.97 -5.85 -6.67
C ALA A 85 7.77 -7.16 -6.62
N LEU A 86 7.11 -8.32 -6.71
CA LEU A 86 7.77 -9.62 -6.81
C LEU A 86 8.62 -9.75 -8.08
N GLN A 87 8.20 -9.14 -9.19
CA GLN A 87 8.96 -9.09 -10.45
C GLN A 87 10.10 -8.04 -10.44
N GLY A 88 10.29 -7.30 -9.35
CA GLY A 88 11.29 -6.24 -9.25
C GLY A 88 10.92 -4.96 -10.02
N LYS A 89 9.70 -4.85 -10.54
CA LYS A 89 9.19 -3.68 -11.26
C LYS A 89 8.71 -2.60 -10.28
N LEU A 90 9.64 -2.14 -9.42
CA LEU A 90 9.31 -1.29 -8.26
C LEU A 90 8.56 0.01 -8.62
N PRO A 91 8.92 0.79 -9.67
CA PRO A 91 8.18 2.01 -10.00
C PRO A 91 6.73 1.74 -10.42
N GLN A 92 6.48 0.62 -11.10
CA GLN A 92 5.12 0.23 -11.51
C GLN A 92 4.31 -0.27 -10.30
N ALA A 93 4.93 -1.04 -9.41
CA ALA A 93 4.31 -1.49 -8.16
C ALA A 93 3.89 -0.28 -7.28
N GLU A 94 4.77 0.72 -7.15
CA GLU A 94 4.48 1.96 -6.44
C GLU A 94 3.24 2.66 -7.00
N GLN A 95 3.14 2.79 -8.33
CA GLN A 95 1.98 3.42 -8.98
C GLN A 95 0.67 2.73 -8.63
N GLU A 96 0.65 1.40 -8.62
CA GLU A 96 -0.56 0.64 -8.33
C GLU A 96 -0.92 0.71 -6.82
N PHE A 97 0.06 0.66 -5.91
CA PHE A 97 -0.20 0.84 -4.48
C PHE A 97 -0.68 2.26 -4.16
N VAL A 98 -0.07 3.30 -4.75
CA VAL A 98 -0.54 4.69 -4.61
C VAL A 98 -1.97 4.84 -5.16
N ALA A 99 -2.29 4.18 -6.27
CA ALA A 99 -3.65 4.21 -6.79
C ALA A 99 -4.64 3.49 -5.86
N ALA A 100 -4.25 2.37 -5.25
CA ALA A 100 -5.08 1.65 -4.26
C ALA A 100 -5.33 2.49 -3.01
N THR A 101 -4.29 3.16 -2.47
CA THR A 101 -4.42 4.03 -1.27
C THR A 101 -5.25 5.29 -1.53
N LYS A 102 -5.24 5.83 -2.75
CA LYS A 102 -6.13 6.93 -3.15
C LYS A 102 -7.60 6.54 -3.23
N LEU A 103 -7.89 5.27 -3.53
CA LEU A 103 -9.25 4.74 -3.57
C LEU A 103 -9.79 4.43 -2.17
N ASP A 104 -8.89 4.09 -1.24
CA ASP A 104 -9.23 3.84 0.16
C ASP A 104 -8.06 4.29 1.06
N GLU A 105 -8.25 5.40 1.75
CA GLU A 105 -7.26 5.98 2.67
C GLU A 105 -7.01 5.12 3.93
N ASN A 106 -7.88 4.14 4.19
CA ASN A 106 -7.72 3.19 5.30
C ASN A 106 -7.15 1.83 4.85
N TYR A 107 -6.68 1.71 3.60
CA TYR A 107 -6.15 0.44 3.09
C TYR A 107 -4.73 0.19 3.60
N SER A 108 -4.63 -0.27 4.85
CA SER A 108 -3.36 -0.47 5.58
C SER A 108 -2.39 -1.41 4.86
N GLU A 109 -2.88 -2.50 4.26
CA GLU A 109 -2.06 -3.44 3.51
C GLU A 109 -1.39 -2.75 2.31
N ALA A 110 -2.13 -1.93 1.57
CA ALA A 110 -1.57 -1.20 0.43
C ALA A 110 -0.49 -0.20 0.87
N TYR A 111 -0.70 0.51 1.97
CA TYR A 111 0.33 1.38 2.55
C TYR A 111 1.56 0.61 3.04
N THR A 112 1.38 -0.56 3.64
CA THR A 112 2.49 -1.38 4.11
C THR A 112 3.35 -1.86 2.93
N TYR A 113 2.72 -2.35 1.86
CA TYR A 113 3.47 -2.78 0.67
C TYR A 113 4.05 -1.61 -0.12
N LEU A 114 3.39 -0.45 -0.14
CA LEU A 114 3.96 0.79 -0.66
C LEU A 114 5.26 1.13 0.09
N GLY A 115 5.22 1.11 1.42
CA GLY A 115 6.40 1.34 2.26
C GLY A 115 7.53 0.35 1.95
N GLN A 116 7.24 -0.94 1.79
CA GLN A 116 8.23 -1.94 1.42
C GLN A 116 8.85 -1.70 0.03
N VAL A 117 8.06 -1.25 -0.94
CA VAL A 117 8.56 -0.86 -2.26
C VAL A 117 9.47 0.36 -2.17
N LEU A 118 9.11 1.35 -1.36
CA LEU A 118 9.90 2.54 -1.10
C LEU A 118 11.23 2.21 -0.36
N GLU A 119 11.20 1.28 0.62
CA GLU A 119 12.42 0.74 1.24
C GLU A 119 13.37 0.14 0.19
N LYS A 120 12.85 -0.70 -0.72
CA LYS A 120 13.66 -1.31 -1.80
C LYS A 120 14.21 -0.28 -2.80
N GLN A 121 13.60 0.90 -2.88
CA GLN A 121 14.10 2.05 -3.65
C GLN A 121 15.00 2.98 -2.83
N GLU A 122 15.33 2.61 -1.58
CA GLU A 122 16.12 3.40 -0.63
C GLU A 122 15.50 4.77 -0.27
N ARG A 123 14.18 4.91 -0.47
CA ARG A 123 13.40 6.12 -0.14
C ARG A 123 12.83 6.01 1.28
N TRP A 124 13.74 5.94 2.26
CA TRP A 124 13.44 5.60 3.65
C TRP A 124 12.43 6.54 4.32
N LYS A 125 12.54 7.85 4.10
CA LYS A 125 11.60 8.83 4.71
C LYS A 125 10.17 8.66 4.20
N GLU A 126 10.04 8.36 2.92
CA GLU A 126 8.72 8.11 2.32
C GLU A 126 8.16 6.76 2.77
N ALA A 127 9.01 5.75 2.93
CA ALA A 127 8.63 4.47 3.49
C ALA A 127 8.10 4.62 4.94
N ILE A 128 8.81 5.40 5.78
CA ILE A 128 8.36 5.72 7.15
C ILE A 128 6.95 6.36 7.13
N ALA A 129 6.71 7.31 6.22
CA ALA A 129 5.41 7.97 6.11
C ALA A 129 4.31 6.96 5.71
N ALA A 130 4.60 6.06 4.76
CA ALA A 130 3.66 5.03 4.33
C ALA A 130 3.35 4.03 5.46
N PHE A 131 4.35 3.55 6.20
CA PHE A 131 4.12 2.65 7.34
C PHE A 131 3.33 3.32 8.46
N ARG A 132 3.61 4.59 8.77
CA ARG A 132 2.83 5.34 9.75
C ARG A 132 1.37 5.47 9.33
N GLN A 133 1.13 5.73 8.03
CA GLN A 133 -0.24 5.78 7.50
C GLN A 133 -0.94 4.42 7.59
N ALA A 134 -0.27 3.31 7.31
CA ALA A 134 -0.81 1.96 7.50
C ALA A 134 -1.28 1.72 8.94
N LEU A 135 -0.57 2.26 9.91
CA LEU A 135 -0.82 2.09 11.35
C LEU A 135 -1.89 3.04 11.92
N THR A 136 -2.44 3.96 11.13
CA THR A 136 -3.56 4.83 11.57
C THR A 136 -4.87 4.09 11.70
N ASN A 137 -5.04 2.98 10.97
CA ASN A 137 -6.24 2.15 11.03
C ASN A 137 -6.16 1.15 12.19
N PRO A 138 -6.99 1.28 13.23
CA PRO A 138 -6.96 0.39 14.38
C PRO A 138 -7.41 -1.05 14.08
N LEU A 139 -8.06 -1.28 12.92
CA LEU A 139 -8.53 -2.58 12.47
C LEU A 139 -7.54 -3.29 11.54
N TYR A 140 -6.34 -2.75 11.38
CA TYR A 140 -5.32 -3.37 10.55
C TYR A 140 -4.94 -4.76 11.09
N ALA A 141 -5.04 -5.77 10.22
CA ALA A 141 -4.90 -7.18 10.64
C ALA A 141 -3.46 -7.59 10.97
N THR A 142 -2.46 -6.96 10.33
CA THR A 142 -1.04 -7.33 10.48
C THR A 142 -0.17 -6.12 10.86
N PRO A 143 -0.47 -5.43 11.97
CA PRO A 143 0.23 -4.20 12.35
C PRO A 143 1.70 -4.43 12.72
N ASP A 144 2.06 -5.63 13.16
CA ASP A 144 3.44 -6.01 13.45
C ASP A 144 4.33 -5.98 12.20
N LEU A 145 3.80 -6.34 11.03
CA LEU A 145 4.54 -6.25 9.77
C LEU A 145 4.89 -4.79 9.44
N ALA A 146 3.92 -3.89 9.52
CA ALA A 146 4.16 -2.46 9.29
C ALA A 146 5.10 -1.86 10.34
N ARG A 147 4.95 -2.22 11.62
CA ARG A 147 5.83 -1.77 12.71
C ARG A 147 7.26 -2.28 12.54
N PHE A 148 7.43 -3.52 12.11
CA PHE A 148 8.74 -4.09 11.82
C PHE A 148 9.48 -3.30 10.74
N HIS A 149 8.82 -3.04 9.61
CA HIS A 149 9.40 -2.27 8.53
C HIS A 149 9.60 -0.79 8.91
N LEU A 150 8.69 -0.21 9.69
CA LEU A 150 8.86 1.13 10.25
C LEU A 150 10.11 1.20 11.12
N GLY A 151 10.30 0.23 12.02
CA GLY A 151 11.50 0.17 12.87
C GLY A 151 12.79 0.05 12.08
N ARG A 152 12.82 -0.76 11.02
CA ARG A 152 13.97 -0.88 10.11
C ARG A 152 14.28 0.44 9.40
N SER A 153 13.27 1.08 8.85
CA SER A 153 13.42 2.35 8.14
C SER A 153 13.88 3.47 9.06
N LEU A 154 13.34 3.53 10.30
CA LEU A 154 13.78 4.48 11.34
C LEU A 154 15.23 4.22 11.76
N ALA A 155 15.64 2.97 11.96
CA ALA A 155 17.00 2.60 12.28
C ALA A 155 17.97 2.99 11.15
N HIS A 156 17.55 2.88 9.89
CA HIS A 156 18.34 3.33 8.74
C HIS A 156 18.54 4.86 8.75
N GLU A 157 17.51 5.62 9.09
CA GLU A 157 17.59 7.08 9.28
C GLU A 157 18.26 7.49 10.61
N SER A 158 18.80 6.50 11.38
CA SER A 158 19.46 6.69 12.68
C SER A 158 18.52 7.17 13.80
N ASP A 159 17.21 7.11 13.61
CA ASP A 159 16.21 7.29 14.67
C ASP A 159 16.07 5.97 15.45
N TYR A 160 17.10 5.66 16.26
CA TYR A 160 17.15 4.42 17.02
C TYR A 160 16.10 4.38 18.15
N GLN A 161 15.68 5.53 18.68
CA GLN A 161 14.64 5.60 19.67
C GLN A 161 13.27 5.22 19.07
N GLY A 162 12.91 5.82 17.95
CA GLY A 162 11.67 5.47 17.25
C GLY A 162 11.69 4.02 16.72
N ALA A 163 12.86 3.53 16.28
CA ALA A 163 13.02 2.13 15.88
C ALA A 163 12.77 1.16 17.03
N MET A 164 13.30 1.46 18.22
CA MET A 164 13.07 0.67 19.44
C MET A 164 11.58 0.55 19.75
N GLU A 165 10.87 1.69 19.80
CA GLU A 165 9.44 1.74 20.08
C GLU A 165 8.65 0.91 19.04
N ALA A 166 8.95 1.07 17.75
CA ALA A 166 8.28 0.32 16.69
C ALA A 166 8.48 -1.20 16.81
N PHE A 167 9.70 -1.66 17.17
CA PHE A 167 9.95 -3.10 17.36
C PHE A 167 9.34 -3.64 18.65
N GLU A 168 9.35 -2.87 19.75
CA GLU A 168 8.68 -3.25 20.99
C GLU A 168 7.17 -3.39 20.77
N ASP A 169 6.54 -2.46 20.05
CA ASP A 169 5.14 -2.51 19.67
C ASP A 169 4.80 -3.68 18.72
N ALA A 170 5.74 -4.06 17.86
CA ALA A 170 5.56 -5.22 17.00
C ALA A 170 5.53 -6.54 17.80
N LEU A 171 6.35 -6.65 18.85
CA LEU A 171 6.48 -7.85 19.67
C LEU A 171 5.23 -8.17 20.52
N VAL A 172 4.31 -7.23 20.75
CA VAL A 172 3.09 -7.47 21.55
C VAL A 172 1.94 -8.03 20.69
N VAL A 173 2.08 -8.07 19.37
CA VAL A 173 1.05 -8.60 18.47
C VAL A 173 1.02 -10.12 18.55
N ASN A 174 -0.17 -10.70 18.73
CA ASN A 174 -0.36 -12.14 18.84
C ASN A 174 -1.64 -12.59 18.12
N PRO A 175 -1.57 -13.53 17.16
CA PRO A 175 -0.35 -14.20 16.69
C PRO A 175 0.56 -13.27 15.89
N PRO A 176 1.90 -13.48 15.92
CA PRO A 176 2.84 -12.66 15.16
C PRO A 176 2.86 -13.07 13.68
N ASN A 177 2.92 -12.07 12.79
CA ASN A 177 3.17 -12.27 11.35
C ASN A 177 4.66 -12.19 11.01
N VAL A 178 5.44 -11.45 11.82
CA VAL A 178 6.90 -11.39 11.71
C VAL A 178 7.52 -12.41 12.68
N PRO A 179 8.50 -13.23 12.25
CA PRO A 179 9.16 -14.17 13.14
C PRO A 179 9.73 -13.49 14.39
N PRO A 180 9.38 -13.94 15.61
CA PRO A 180 9.87 -13.31 16.85
C PRO A 180 11.40 -13.24 16.94
N ALA A 181 12.11 -14.24 16.41
CA ALA A 181 13.56 -14.22 16.37
C ALA A 181 14.11 -13.05 15.54
N GLN A 182 13.48 -12.74 14.41
CA GLN A 182 13.86 -11.61 13.56
C GLN A 182 13.60 -10.27 14.27
N LEU A 183 12.44 -10.11 14.90
CA LEU A 183 12.11 -8.92 15.68
C LEU A 183 13.10 -8.70 16.82
N HIS A 184 13.40 -9.74 17.60
CA HIS A 184 14.37 -9.64 18.68
C HIS A 184 15.78 -9.34 18.18
N LEU A 185 16.18 -9.84 17.01
CA LEU A 185 17.49 -9.52 16.42
C LEU A 185 17.60 -8.03 16.11
N GLU A 186 16.62 -7.46 15.41
CA GLU A 186 16.63 -6.04 15.06
C GLU A 186 16.54 -5.15 16.32
N LEU A 187 15.69 -5.50 17.27
CA LEU A 187 15.60 -4.79 18.55
C LEU A 187 16.92 -4.86 19.34
N GLY A 188 17.60 -6.02 19.34
CA GLY A 188 18.91 -6.17 19.96
C GLY A 188 19.98 -5.29 19.33
N ARG A 189 19.96 -5.13 18.00
CA ARG A 189 20.82 -4.20 17.25
C ARG A 189 20.56 -2.75 17.66
N VAL A 190 19.31 -2.39 17.76
CA VAL A 190 18.89 -1.03 18.14
C VAL A 190 19.28 -0.73 19.58
N TYR A 191 19.09 -1.64 20.53
CA TYR A 191 19.57 -1.46 21.92
C TYR A 191 21.10 -1.28 21.97
N TYR A 192 21.86 -2.02 21.16
CA TYR A 192 23.29 -1.81 21.05
C TYR A 192 23.66 -0.40 20.57
N LYS A 193 22.95 0.10 19.54
CA LYS A 193 23.15 1.46 19.02
C LYS A 193 22.80 2.56 20.03
N LEU A 194 21.83 2.31 20.90
CA LEU A 194 21.42 3.21 21.99
C LEU A 194 22.34 3.11 23.23
N GLY A 195 23.30 2.19 23.27
CA GLY A 195 24.17 1.97 24.42
C GLY A 195 23.51 1.17 25.54
N PHE A 196 22.37 0.53 25.29
CA PHE A 196 21.67 -0.31 26.26
C PHE A 196 22.23 -1.74 26.26
N GLU A 197 23.52 -1.88 26.60
CA GLU A 197 24.27 -3.14 26.44
C GLU A 197 23.59 -4.33 27.15
N ARG A 198 23.10 -4.15 28.36
CA ARG A 198 22.39 -5.20 29.09
C ARG A 198 21.12 -5.67 28.34
N ARG A 199 20.27 -4.73 27.90
CA ARG A 199 19.04 -5.06 27.13
C ARG A 199 19.38 -5.71 25.80
N SER A 200 20.42 -5.22 25.10
CA SER A 200 20.91 -5.81 23.89
C SER A 200 21.32 -7.27 24.10
N ARG A 201 22.13 -7.55 25.13
CA ARG A 201 22.56 -8.90 25.47
C ARG A 201 21.40 -9.83 25.78
N GLU A 202 20.47 -9.42 26.63
CA GLU A 202 19.28 -10.19 27.00
C GLU A 202 18.44 -10.52 25.77
N THR A 203 18.20 -9.51 24.90
CA THR A 203 17.40 -9.66 23.69
C THR A 203 18.05 -10.54 22.65
N LEU A 204 19.35 -10.38 22.40
CA LEU A 204 20.11 -11.23 21.47
C LEU A 204 20.22 -12.68 21.98
N THR A 205 20.31 -12.89 23.29
CA THR A 205 20.27 -14.24 23.88
C THR A 205 18.94 -14.94 23.60
N LYS A 206 17.80 -14.22 23.66
CA LYS A 206 16.48 -14.78 23.28
C LYS A 206 16.49 -15.27 21.83
N VAL A 207 17.12 -14.53 20.90
CA VAL A 207 17.21 -14.97 19.49
C VAL A 207 17.83 -16.35 19.38
N THR A 208 18.91 -16.62 20.12
CA THR A 208 19.60 -17.93 20.06
C THR A 208 18.74 -19.09 20.57
N THR A 209 17.71 -18.82 21.37
CA THR A 209 16.77 -19.84 21.85
C THR A 209 15.56 -20.00 20.93
N LEU A 210 15.12 -18.91 20.28
CA LEU A 210 13.96 -18.90 19.38
C LEU A 210 14.30 -19.50 18.01
N ASP A 211 15.53 -19.28 17.53
CA ASP A 211 16.00 -19.70 16.20
C ASP A 211 17.21 -20.64 16.33
N LYS A 212 17.00 -21.81 16.96
CA LYS A 212 18.07 -22.76 17.27
C LYS A 212 18.84 -23.19 16.02
N GLY A 213 20.04 -22.58 15.84
CA GLY A 213 20.95 -22.91 14.72
C GLY A 213 20.59 -22.25 13.39
N GLY A 214 19.59 -21.37 13.32
CA GLY A 214 19.22 -20.61 12.13
C GLY A 214 20.08 -19.36 11.92
N GLU A 215 19.75 -18.62 10.87
CA GLU A 215 20.49 -17.42 10.45
C GLU A 215 20.42 -16.28 11.47
N TYR A 216 19.26 -16.09 12.12
CA TYR A 216 19.10 -15.05 13.14
C TYR A 216 19.93 -15.35 14.38
N ALA A 217 20.02 -16.62 14.79
CA ALA A 217 20.85 -17.04 15.91
C ALA A 217 22.35 -16.87 15.59
N ALA A 218 22.78 -17.12 14.36
CA ALA A 218 24.16 -16.89 13.94
C ALA A 218 24.52 -15.39 14.02
N ALA A 219 23.65 -14.53 13.47
CA ALA A 219 23.82 -13.07 13.53
C ALA A 219 23.80 -12.54 14.99
N ALA A 220 22.91 -13.06 15.84
CA ALA A 220 22.85 -12.70 17.25
C ALA A 220 24.14 -13.08 18.01
N LYS A 221 24.69 -14.27 17.79
CA LYS A 221 25.95 -14.71 18.39
C LYS A 221 27.11 -13.80 18.00
N GLU A 222 27.22 -13.43 16.73
CA GLU A 222 28.24 -12.48 16.27
C GLU A 222 28.15 -11.13 17.03
N LEU A 223 26.95 -10.58 17.18
CA LEU A 223 26.75 -9.33 17.91
C LEU A 223 27.07 -9.48 19.41
N LEU A 224 26.71 -10.61 20.03
CA LEU A 224 27.03 -10.90 21.43
C LEU A 224 28.55 -10.89 21.72
N THR A 225 29.39 -11.28 20.76
CA THR A 225 30.85 -11.22 20.93
C THR A 225 31.40 -9.78 20.98
N ARG A 226 30.66 -8.81 20.43
CA ARG A 226 31.04 -7.39 20.42
C ARG A 226 30.61 -6.66 21.68
N LEU A 227 29.66 -7.21 22.45
CA LEU A 227 29.20 -6.64 23.72
C LEU A 227 30.21 -6.99 24.82
N LYS A 228 30.72 -5.98 25.52
CA LYS A 228 31.62 -6.18 26.66
C LYS A 228 30.93 -7.03 27.75
N PRO A 229 31.67 -7.86 28.50
CA PRO A 229 31.12 -8.66 29.59
C PRO A 229 30.48 -7.79 30.69
#